data_8cbb147c9610eac0cda0f61f9f8065dd
#
_entry.id   8cbb147c9610eac0cda0f61f9f8065dd
#
_cell.length_a   1.000
_cell.length_b   1.000
_cell.length_c   1.000
_cell.angle_alpha   90.00
_cell.angle_beta   90.00
_cell.angle_gamma   90.00
#
_symmetry.space_group_name_H-M   'P 1'
#
loop_
_entity.id
_entity.type
_entity.pdbx_description
1 polymer ?
#
loop_
_entity_poly.entity_id
_entity_poly.type
_entity_poly.pdbx_seq_one_letter_code
_entity_poly.pdbx_strand_id
1 'polypeptide(L)'
;MKNLQSLTAAGLALTTLLSANVLAGEGEVHDADPRNTAWRGGIATDDNGEIKLVAGGGFNNLYGGGEYKTQTIMIGEYFSQSEDFRFRLANFDERFGGVYADFYLTDTTNMYTGGYMLPLTATNGKTLLFPSVNYSYVDFDTDQIAQNIRGTIVPNAASDYSSGTGMASSLSAVRGVNSGAVKQVLGGDDAHMFSVNLYGLQPWNETFYTVFQAFGGSTYGGVEMEMVDLVLLQGTRTKIGDAVFNIYLEGKYTNIKINELNNPIGSKDYLRGEEAKVSIGFDWRF
;
A
#
# COMPACT_ATOMS: atom_id res chain seq x y z
N MET A 1 7.37 13.60 16.03
CA MET A 1 6.44 13.77 14.92
C MET A 1 6.87 13.01 13.66
N LYS A 2 8.18 12.99 13.26
CA LYS A 2 8.65 12.22 12.09
C LYS A 2 8.49 10.69 12.24
N ASN A 3 8.54 10.14 13.42
CA ASN A 3 8.50 8.68 13.66
C ASN A 3 7.08 8.11 13.80
N LEU A 4 6.08 8.98 13.99
CA LEU A 4 4.69 8.56 13.85
C LEU A 4 4.27 8.43 12.38
N GLN A 5 4.96 9.18 11.50
CA GLN A 5 4.80 9.05 10.05
C GLN A 5 5.28 7.68 9.53
N SER A 6 6.24 7.02 10.22
CA SER A 6 6.62 5.65 9.87
C SER A 6 5.56 4.60 10.22
N LEU A 7 4.82 4.80 11.31
CA LEU A 7 3.65 3.97 11.64
C LEU A 7 2.50 4.19 10.63
N THR A 8 2.40 5.41 10.08
CA THR A 8 1.43 5.72 9.01
C THR A 8 1.86 5.21 7.65
N ALA A 9 3.17 5.18 7.38
CA ALA A 9 3.68 4.57 6.16
C ALA A 9 3.48 3.04 6.14
N ALA A 10 3.45 2.40 7.32
CA ALA A 10 3.22 0.96 7.44
C ALA A 10 1.85 0.51 6.96
N GLY A 11 0.91 1.38 6.82
CA GLY A 11 -0.45 1.02 6.49
C GLY A 11 -0.83 1.25 5.07
N LEU A 12 0.02 1.43 4.09
CA LEU A 12 -0.59 1.72 2.84
C LEU A 12 0.21 1.89 1.62
N ALA A 13 0.27 0.93 0.92
CA ALA A 13 0.40 1.04 -0.49
C ALA A 13 -0.45 -0.02 -1.20
N LEU A 14 -1.73 -0.01 -0.93
CA LEU A 14 -2.64 -0.71 -1.82
C LEU A 14 -2.79 0.08 -3.13
N THR A 15 -1.81 0.91 -3.39
CA THR A 15 -1.83 1.71 -4.57
C THR A 15 -1.15 1.05 -5.71
N THR A 16 -1.96 0.93 -6.65
CA THR A 16 -1.65 1.00 -8.05
C THR A 16 -0.78 -0.07 -8.60
N LEU A 17 -1.20 -0.44 -9.59
CA LEU A 17 -0.58 -0.94 -10.74
C LEU A 17 -0.73 -2.38 -10.94
N LEU A 18 -1.80 -2.57 -11.41
CA LEU A 18 -1.93 -3.67 -12.27
C LEU A 18 -2.09 -3.11 -13.64
N SER A 19 -1.14 -3.26 -14.39
CA SER A 19 -1.24 -2.99 -15.78
C SER A 19 -0.61 -4.11 -16.52
N ALA A 20 -1.25 -4.56 -17.47
CA ALA A 20 -0.77 -5.68 -18.12
C ALA A 20 -1.39 -5.98 -19.43
N ASN A 21 -0.85 -6.44 -20.39
CA ASN A 21 -1.37 -6.95 -21.64
C ASN A 21 -1.37 -8.46 -21.59
N VAL A 22 -2.17 -9.02 -22.18
CA VAL A 22 -3.04 -9.38 -23.23
C VAL A 22 -3.87 -10.57 -22.84
N LEU A 23 -5.14 -10.43 -22.88
CA LEU A 23 -5.87 -11.38 -23.64
C LEU A 23 -7.17 -10.78 -23.98
N ALA A 24 -7.04 -10.29 -25.07
CA ALA A 24 -8.12 -10.32 -25.91
C ALA A 24 -8.17 -11.66 -26.57
N GLY A 25 -9.17 -12.32 -26.46
CA GLY A 25 -9.86 -12.58 -27.68
C GLY A 25 -10.15 -11.20 -28.22
N GLU A 26 -9.50 -10.77 -29.27
CA GLU A 26 -9.88 -9.63 -30.09
C GLU A 26 -10.04 -8.26 -29.37
N GLY A 27 -8.93 -7.67 -28.93
CA GLY A 27 -8.83 -6.32 -28.35
C GLY A 27 -7.71 -6.24 -27.35
N GLU A 28 -6.87 -5.23 -27.45
CA GLU A 28 -5.75 -5.00 -26.54
C GLU A 28 -6.25 -4.65 -25.13
N VAL A 29 -5.90 -5.43 -24.13
CA VAL A 29 -6.23 -5.15 -22.74
C VAL A 29 -5.52 -3.88 -22.31
N HIS A 30 -6.24 -2.95 -21.69
CA HIS A 30 -5.69 -1.67 -21.25
C HIS A 30 -4.57 -1.88 -20.23
N ASP A 31 -3.58 -1.02 -20.30
CA ASP A 31 -2.38 -1.15 -19.46
C ASP A 31 -2.66 -1.03 -17.96
N ALA A 32 -3.63 -0.28 -17.54
CA ALA A 32 -4.05 -0.20 -16.15
C ALA A 32 -5.08 -1.28 -15.74
N ASP A 33 -5.31 -2.31 -16.56
CA ASP A 33 -6.16 -3.44 -16.18
C ASP A 33 -5.39 -4.40 -15.25
N PRO A 34 -5.92 -4.73 -14.08
CA PRO A 34 -5.30 -5.66 -13.14
C PRO A 34 -5.00 -7.05 -13.68
N ARG A 35 -5.52 -7.43 -14.80
CA ARG A 35 -5.36 -8.76 -15.41
C ARG A 35 -4.27 -8.83 -16.45
N ASN A 36 -3.62 -7.72 -16.75
CA ASN A 36 -2.65 -7.66 -17.83
C ASN A 36 -1.30 -8.31 -17.44
N THR A 37 -0.75 -9.19 -18.20
CA THR A 37 0.43 -10.01 -17.92
C THR A 37 1.72 -9.51 -18.55
N ALA A 38 1.73 -8.36 -19.26
CA ALA A 38 2.93 -7.82 -19.87
C ALA A 38 4.02 -7.51 -18.82
N TRP A 39 5.25 -7.75 -19.17
CA TRP A 39 6.38 -7.37 -18.35
C TRP A 39 6.54 -5.85 -18.34
N ARG A 40 6.87 -5.30 -17.19
CA ARG A 40 6.96 -3.86 -16.99
C ARG A 40 8.01 -3.46 -15.98
N GLY A 41 8.51 -2.25 -16.14
CA GLY A 41 9.26 -1.52 -15.13
C GLY A 41 8.68 -0.12 -14.94
N GLY A 42 8.93 0.48 -13.79
CA GLY A 42 8.44 1.83 -13.52
C GLY A 42 9.23 2.52 -12.41
N ILE A 43 9.15 3.84 -12.43
CA ILE A 43 9.69 4.72 -11.41
C ILE A 43 8.68 5.82 -11.12
N ALA A 44 8.49 6.15 -9.86
CA ALA A 44 7.69 7.30 -9.44
C ALA A 44 8.39 8.05 -8.31
N THR A 45 8.06 9.33 -8.16
CA THR A 45 8.49 10.12 -7.01
C THR A 45 7.30 10.89 -6.45
N ASP A 46 7.23 11.00 -5.14
CA ASP A 46 6.21 11.79 -4.46
C ASP A 46 6.72 13.20 -4.09
N ASP A 47 5.83 14.01 -3.54
CA ASP A 47 6.11 15.38 -3.09
C ASP A 47 7.03 15.46 -1.86
N ASN A 48 7.31 14.33 -1.19
CA ASN A 48 8.32 14.21 -0.14
C ASN A 48 9.69 13.78 -0.69
N GLY A 49 9.79 13.51 -1.99
CA GLY A 49 11.00 13.05 -2.67
C GLY A 49 11.28 11.56 -2.51
N GLU A 50 10.33 10.76 -2.04
CA GLU A 50 10.46 9.32 -2.03
C GLU A 50 10.44 8.76 -3.45
N ILE A 51 11.36 7.86 -3.77
CA ILE A 51 11.42 7.19 -5.07
C ILE A 51 10.85 5.77 -4.91
N LYS A 52 9.82 5.48 -5.69
CA LYS A 52 9.23 4.14 -5.82
C LYS A 52 9.74 3.48 -7.11
N LEU A 53 10.35 2.33 -6.99
CA LEU A 53 10.70 1.46 -8.11
C LEU A 53 9.69 0.34 -8.23
N VAL A 54 9.29 0.02 -9.45
CA VAL A 54 8.30 -1.03 -9.76
C VAL A 54 8.86 -1.98 -10.80
N ALA A 55 8.69 -3.27 -10.57
CA ALA A 55 8.96 -4.31 -11.57
C ALA A 55 7.89 -5.39 -11.49
N GLY A 56 7.47 -5.93 -12.62
CA GLY A 56 6.44 -6.96 -12.62
C GLY A 56 6.16 -7.54 -14.00
N GLY A 57 5.25 -8.49 -14.01
CA GLY A 57 4.78 -9.16 -15.22
C GLY A 57 3.95 -10.38 -14.87
N GLY A 58 3.67 -11.20 -15.85
CA GLY A 58 2.84 -12.36 -15.58
C GLY A 58 2.81 -13.38 -16.72
N PHE A 59 1.94 -14.34 -16.53
CA PHE A 59 1.76 -15.48 -17.43
C PHE A 59 0.28 -15.68 -17.73
N ASN A 60 -0.02 -15.95 -19.00
CA ASN A 60 -1.35 -16.35 -19.44
C ASN A 60 -1.44 -17.88 -19.45
N ASN A 61 -2.61 -18.40 -19.08
CA ASN A 61 -2.94 -19.82 -19.17
C ASN A 61 -1.91 -20.75 -18.51
N LEU A 62 -1.39 -20.36 -17.36
CA LEU A 62 -0.44 -21.16 -16.59
C LEU A 62 -1.01 -22.55 -16.21
N TYR A 63 -2.33 -22.66 -16.15
CA TYR A 63 -3.08 -23.89 -15.93
C TYR A 63 -4.36 -23.90 -16.79
N GLY A 64 -5.11 -25.01 -16.81
CA GLY A 64 -6.38 -25.13 -17.53
C GLY A 64 -6.25 -25.51 -18.99
N GLY A 65 -5.04 -25.76 -19.51
CA GLY A 65 -4.83 -26.29 -20.87
C GLY A 65 -5.37 -25.41 -22.01
N GLY A 66 -5.77 -24.17 -21.74
CA GLY A 66 -6.35 -23.25 -22.72
C GLY A 66 -7.87 -23.37 -22.91
N GLU A 67 -8.55 -24.24 -22.17
CA GLU A 67 -10.03 -24.34 -22.21
C GLU A 67 -10.70 -23.06 -21.69
N TYR A 68 -10.02 -22.34 -20.77
CA TYR A 68 -10.46 -21.08 -20.18
C TYR A 68 -9.27 -20.17 -19.91
N LYS A 69 -9.54 -18.89 -19.84
CA LYS A 69 -8.48 -17.90 -19.67
C LYS A 69 -8.08 -17.76 -18.20
N THR A 70 -6.79 -17.89 -17.94
CA THR A 70 -6.21 -17.62 -16.63
C THR A 70 -5.03 -16.67 -16.76
N GLN A 71 -4.84 -15.78 -15.79
CA GLN A 71 -3.79 -14.78 -15.77
C GLN A 71 -3.15 -14.75 -14.39
N THR A 72 -1.87 -15.01 -14.33
CA THR A 72 -1.09 -14.92 -13.09
C THR A 72 -0.16 -13.74 -13.22
N ILE A 73 -0.24 -12.79 -12.28
CA ILE A 73 0.52 -11.53 -12.29
C ILE A 73 1.30 -11.41 -10.99
N MET A 74 2.53 -10.93 -11.08
CA MET A 74 3.39 -10.65 -9.95
C MET A 74 4.00 -9.25 -10.08
N ILE A 75 4.06 -8.50 -8.99
CA ILE A 75 4.59 -7.13 -8.95
C ILE A 75 5.36 -6.93 -7.67
N GLY A 76 6.59 -6.45 -7.80
CA GLY A 76 7.43 -5.96 -6.71
C GLY A 76 7.53 -4.44 -6.76
N GLU A 77 7.50 -3.82 -5.60
CA GLU A 77 7.70 -2.38 -5.40
C GLU A 77 8.72 -2.17 -4.29
N TYR A 78 9.61 -1.21 -4.48
CA TYR A 78 10.60 -0.79 -3.48
C TYR A 78 10.52 0.73 -3.30
N PHE A 79 10.53 1.18 -2.05
CA PHE A 79 10.46 2.59 -1.66
C PHE A 79 11.79 3.00 -1.04
N SER A 80 12.47 3.99 -1.64
CA SER A 80 13.89 4.24 -1.40
C SER A 80 14.21 4.94 -0.07
N GLN A 81 13.29 5.76 0.48
CA GLN A 81 13.54 6.48 1.73
C GLN A 81 13.04 5.71 2.95
N SER A 82 11.91 5.04 2.80
CA SER A 82 11.35 4.20 3.86
C SER A 82 12.01 2.81 3.91
N GLU A 83 12.74 2.42 2.83
CA GLU A 83 13.29 1.08 2.63
C GLU A 83 12.20 -0.02 2.64
N ASP A 84 10.95 0.37 2.42
CA ASP A 84 9.82 -0.54 2.38
C ASP A 84 9.83 -1.40 1.11
N PHE A 85 9.32 -2.60 1.25
CA PHE A 85 9.15 -3.52 0.13
C PHE A 85 7.72 -4.04 0.07
N ARG A 86 7.17 -4.12 -1.14
CA ARG A 86 5.85 -4.72 -1.38
C ARG A 86 5.90 -5.72 -2.51
N PHE A 87 5.30 -6.87 -2.28
CA PHE A 87 5.13 -7.90 -3.31
C PHE A 87 3.68 -8.30 -3.41
N ARG A 88 3.17 -8.32 -4.65
CA ARG A 88 1.80 -8.72 -4.97
C ARG A 88 1.79 -9.86 -5.96
N LEU A 89 0.95 -10.84 -5.69
CA LEU A 89 0.66 -11.96 -6.57
C LEU A 89 -0.84 -12.02 -6.78
N ALA A 90 -1.30 -12.05 -8.02
CA ALA A 90 -2.71 -12.22 -8.35
C ALA A 90 -2.89 -13.33 -9.39
N ASN A 91 -3.96 -14.07 -9.26
CA ASN A 91 -4.39 -15.05 -10.26
C ASN A 91 -5.86 -14.80 -10.58
N PHE A 92 -6.14 -14.51 -11.83
CA PHE A 92 -7.48 -14.35 -12.37
C PHE A 92 -7.86 -15.55 -13.21
N ASP A 93 -9.08 -16.02 -13.01
CA ASP A 93 -9.71 -17.09 -13.78
C ASP A 93 -11.04 -16.57 -14.30
N GLU A 94 -11.28 -16.65 -15.61
CA GLU A 94 -12.50 -16.07 -16.23
C GLU A 94 -13.80 -16.64 -15.68
N ARG A 95 -13.75 -17.84 -15.07
CA ARG A 95 -14.93 -18.53 -14.52
C ARG A 95 -15.30 -18.05 -13.12
N PHE A 96 -14.30 -17.60 -12.33
CA PHE A 96 -14.47 -17.40 -10.89
C PHE A 96 -14.06 -16.00 -10.41
N GLY A 97 -13.30 -15.24 -11.20
CA GLY A 97 -12.72 -13.97 -10.77
C GLY A 97 -11.25 -14.11 -10.36
N GLY A 98 -10.79 -13.28 -9.43
CA GLY A 98 -9.38 -13.22 -9.04
C GLY A 98 -9.15 -13.49 -7.56
N VAL A 99 -8.12 -14.26 -7.25
CA VAL A 99 -7.54 -14.34 -5.91
C VAL A 99 -6.19 -13.66 -5.90
N TYR A 100 -5.84 -12.98 -4.81
CA TYR A 100 -4.55 -12.33 -4.71
C TYR A 100 -3.98 -12.40 -3.30
N ALA A 101 -2.66 -12.25 -3.25
CA ALA A 101 -1.90 -12.04 -2.02
C ALA A 101 -1.06 -10.77 -2.15
N ASP A 102 -0.93 -10.03 -1.07
CA ASP A 102 -0.20 -8.77 -0.98
C ASP A 102 0.63 -8.78 0.31
N PHE A 103 1.93 -8.62 0.16
CA PHE A 103 2.91 -8.62 1.25
C PHE A 103 3.54 -7.23 1.27
N TYR A 104 3.27 -6.47 2.32
CA TYR A 104 3.86 -5.16 2.53
C TYR A 104 4.73 -5.20 3.78
N LEU A 105 6.03 -5.03 3.58
CA LEU A 105 7.07 -5.18 4.59
C LEU A 105 7.72 -3.82 4.84
N THR A 106 7.71 -3.39 6.10
CA THR A 106 8.31 -2.14 6.54
C THR A 106 9.18 -2.38 7.78
N ASP A 107 9.93 -1.37 8.19
CA ASP A 107 10.71 -1.40 9.42
C ASP A 107 9.94 -1.79 10.67
N THR A 108 8.70 -1.33 10.77
CA THR A 108 7.92 -1.37 12.02
C THR A 108 6.68 -2.24 11.94
N THR A 109 6.28 -2.60 10.71
CA THR A 109 5.00 -3.29 10.51
C THR A 109 5.05 -4.14 9.25
N ASN A 110 4.64 -5.38 9.35
CA ASN A 110 4.46 -6.26 8.21
C ASN A 110 2.97 -6.55 8.02
N MET A 111 2.47 -6.39 6.80
CA MET A 111 1.09 -6.69 6.46
C MET A 111 1.01 -7.79 5.41
N TYR A 112 0.24 -8.81 5.71
CA TYR A 112 0.01 -9.97 4.86
C TYR A 112 -1.47 -10.03 4.52
N THR A 113 -1.82 -9.77 3.26
CA THR A 113 -3.22 -9.71 2.82
C THR A 113 -3.52 -10.82 1.83
N GLY A 114 -4.64 -11.50 2.04
CA GLY A 114 -5.26 -12.38 1.07
C GLY A 114 -6.63 -11.84 0.67
N GLY A 115 -6.97 -11.87 -0.60
CA GLY A 115 -8.20 -11.27 -1.09
C GLY A 115 -8.82 -11.99 -2.28
N TYR A 116 -10.10 -11.70 -2.50
CA TYR A 116 -10.86 -12.13 -3.67
C TYR A 116 -11.45 -10.91 -4.38
N MET A 117 -11.29 -10.86 -5.70
CA MET A 117 -11.60 -9.73 -6.55
C MET A 117 -12.49 -10.16 -7.72
N LEU A 118 -13.53 -9.40 -8.02
CA LEU A 118 -14.43 -9.64 -9.15
C LEU A 118 -14.17 -8.65 -10.28
N PRO A 119 -13.76 -9.10 -11.47
CA PRO A 119 -13.68 -8.25 -12.66
C PRO A 119 -15.08 -7.97 -13.21
N LEU A 120 -15.51 -6.72 -13.16
CA LEU A 120 -16.79 -6.26 -13.68
C LEU A 120 -16.57 -5.20 -14.75
N THR A 121 -17.42 -5.21 -15.77
CA THR A 121 -17.49 -4.13 -16.76
C THR A 121 -18.77 -3.35 -16.56
N ALA A 122 -18.69 -2.03 -16.43
CA ALA A 122 -19.85 -1.18 -16.28
C ALA A 122 -20.70 -1.16 -17.56
N THR A 123 -21.94 -0.68 -17.43
CA THR A 123 -22.93 -0.66 -18.54
C THR A 123 -22.50 0.17 -19.77
N ASN A 124 -21.52 1.09 -19.60
CA ASN A 124 -20.93 1.83 -20.71
C ASN A 124 -19.94 1.02 -21.56
N GLY A 125 -19.67 -0.24 -21.18
CA GLY A 125 -18.77 -1.16 -21.87
C GLY A 125 -17.27 -0.81 -21.82
N LYS A 126 -16.90 0.26 -21.11
CA LYS A 126 -15.52 0.79 -21.07
C LYS A 126 -14.92 0.85 -19.67
N THR A 127 -15.72 1.21 -18.67
CA THR A 127 -15.27 1.30 -17.28
C THR A 127 -15.14 -0.10 -16.69
N LEU A 128 -13.96 -0.42 -16.21
CA LEU A 128 -13.70 -1.68 -15.51
C LEU A 128 -13.70 -1.42 -14.01
N LEU A 129 -14.36 -2.31 -13.28
CA LEU A 129 -14.49 -2.24 -11.82
C LEU A 129 -14.03 -3.57 -11.22
N PHE A 130 -13.28 -3.50 -10.15
CA PHE A 130 -12.74 -4.65 -9.45
C PHE A 130 -13.01 -4.51 -7.95
N PRO A 131 -14.26 -4.73 -7.51
CA PRO A 131 -14.54 -4.83 -6.08
C PRO A 131 -13.85 -6.05 -5.50
N SER A 132 -13.31 -5.90 -4.29
CA SER A 132 -12.67 -7.02 -3.58
C SER A 132 -13.00 -7.01 -2.09
N VAL A 133 -12.93 -8.21 -1.51
CA VAL A 133 -13.00 -8.45 -0.07
C VAL A 133 -11.70 -9.09 0.38
N ASN A 134 -11.17 -8.66 1.52
CA ASN A 134 -9.84 -9.04 1.92
C ASN A 134 -9.78 -9.34 3.42
N TYR A 135 -8.85 -10.22 3.75
CA TYR A 135 -8.36 -10.45 5.09
C TYR A 135 -6.90 -10.04 5.15
N SER A 136 -6.51 -9.33 6.19
CA SER A 136 -5.12 -8.97 6.45
C SER A 136 -4.71 -9.35 7.87
N TYR A 137 -3.52 -9.93 7.96
CA TYR A 137 -2.78 -10.08 9.20
C TYR A 137 -1.71 -8.98 9.25
N VAL A 138 -1.65 -8.25 10.34
CA VAL A 138 -0.70 -7.17 10.57
C VAL A 138 0.16 -7.54 11.77
N ASP A 139 1.48 -7.50 11.61
CA ASP A 139 2.47 -7.79 12.64
C ASP A 139 3.25 -6.51 12.95
N PHE A 140 3.28 -6.07 14.19
CA PHE A 140 3.97 -4.86 14.65
C PHE A 140 5.29 -5.22 15.32
N ASP A 141 6.40 -4.78 14.74
CA ASP A 141 7.71 -4.87 15.41
C ASP A 141 7.78 -3.84 16.56
N THR A 142 7.28 -4.26 17.71
CA THR A 142 7.23 -3.40 18.90
C THR A 142 8.61 -3.06 19.46
N ASP A 143 9.65 -3.86 19.16
CA ASP A 143 11.03 -3.55 19.53
C ASP A 143 11.58 -2.42 18.63
N GLN A 144 11.37 -2.50 17.32
CA GLN A 144 11.78 -1.46 16.37
C GLN A 144 11.01 -0.16 16.62
N ILE A 145 9.69 -0.23 16.86
CA ILE A 145 8.87 0.93 17.25
C ILE A 145 9.45 1.59 18.52
N ALA A 146 9.77 0.81 19.54
CA ALA A 146 10.37 1.33 20.77
C ALA A 146 11.75 1.97 20.53
N GLN A 147 12.57 1.40 19.64
CA GLN A 147 13.85 1.97 19.24
C GLN A 147 13.68 3.31 18.51
N ASN A 148 12.75 3.39 17.57
CA ASN A 148 12.46 4.61 16.81
C ASN A 148 11.97 5.74 17.74
N ILE A 149 11.09 5.42 18.70
CA ILE A 149 10.65 6.39 19.72
C ILE A 149 11.84 6.88 20.56
N ARG A 150 12.71 5.99 21.04
CA ARG A 150 13.90 6.35 21.82
C ARG A 150 14.87 7.21 20.99
N GLY A 151 15.12 6.84 19.74
CA GLY A 151 15.97 7.59 18.82
C GLY A 151 15.49 9.02 18.55
N THR A 152 14.17 9.27 18.59
CA THR A 152 13.60 10.60 18.43
C THR A 152 13.71 11.46 19.70
N ILE A 153 13.60 10.86 20.88
CA ILE A 153 13.61 11.59 22.15
C ILE A 153 15.03 11.99 22.54
N VAL A 154 16.04 11.13 22.30
CA VAL A 154 17.45 11.38 22.71
C VAL A 154 18.08 12.59 22.01
N PRO A 155 17.94 12.84 20.70
CA PRO A 155 18.50 14.03 20.06
C PRO A 155 17.94 15.34 20.61
N ASN A 156 16.67 15.36 21.01
CA ASN A 156 16.04 16.57 21.60
C ASN A 156 16.46 16.76 23.07
N ALA A 157 16.74 15.70 23.82
CA ALA A 157 17.29 15.78 25.17
C ALA A 157 18.74 16.28 25.20
N ALA A 158 19.52 16.02 24.15
CA ALA A 158 20.90 16.48 24.05
C ALA A 158 21.02 17.99 23.78
N SER A 159 19.97 18.65 23.27
CA SER A 159 19.95 20.10 23.06
C SER A 159 19.65 20.93 24.33
N ASP A 160 19.10 20.27 25.38
CA ASP A 160 18.72 20.90 26.65
C ASP A 160 19.81 20.78 27.76
N TYR A 161 21.07 20.71 27.36
CA TYR A 161 22.24 20.51 28.24
C TYR A 161 22.47 21.63 29.25
N SER A 162 21.63 22.66 29.31
CA SER A 162 21.86 23.86 30.17
C SER A 162 21.26 23.80 31.60
N SER A 163 20.46 22.78 31.94
CA SER A 163 19.91 22.62 33.29
C SER A 163 19.92 21.16 33.76
N GLY A 164 20.80 20.86 34.69
CA GLY A 164 21.11 19.52 35.18
C GLY A 164 19.99 18.74 35.88
N THR A 165 18.77 19.26 35.95
CA THR A 165 17.60 18.59 36.54
C THR A 165 16.66 17.98 35.50
N GLY A 166 16.64 18.49 34.25
CA GLY A 166 15.80 17.98 33.16
C GLY A 166 16.28 16.65 32.58
N MET A 167 17.58 16.40 32.62
CA MET A 167 18.23 15.25 31.99
C MET A 167 17.93 13.91 32.67
N ALA A 168 17.78 13.89 33.99
CA ALA A 168 17.48 12.67 34.71
C ALA A 168 16.05 12.19 34.51
N SER A 169 15.09 13.09 34.36
CA SER A 169 13.68 12.76 34.10
C SER A 169 13.43 12.34 32.65
N SER A 170 14.07 13.00 31.67
CA SER A 170 13.96 12.61 30.26
C SER A 170 14.65 11.26 29.98
N LEU A 171 15.84 11.02 30.55
CA LEU A 171 16.51 9.70 30.46
C LEU A 171 15.73 8.58 31.13
N SER A 172 15.03 8.83 32.22
CA SER A 172 14.20 7.81 32.87
C SER A 172 12.92 7.51 32.06
N ALA A 173 12.32 8.53 31.44
CA ALA A 173 11.19 8.35 30.53
C ALA A 173 11.60 7.57 29.27
N VAL A 174 12.76 7.89 28.68
CA VAL A 174 13.31 7.16 27.52
C VAL A 174 13.66 5.72 27.83
N ARG A 175 14.20 5.44 29.03
CA ARG A 175 14.51 4.07 29.48
C ARG A 175 13.25 3.23 29.72
N GLY A 176 12.11 3.87 29.98
CA GLY A 176 10.82 3.20 30.15
C GLY A 176 10.16 2.76 28.84
N VAL A 177 10.58 3.33 27.68
CA VAL A 177 10.02 2.95 26.39
C VAL A 177 10.71 1.66 25.90
N ASN A 178 10.03 0.55 26.04
CA ASN A 178 10.45 -0.77 25.55
C ASN A 178 9.29 -1.43 24.79
N SER A 179 9.53 -2.58 24.17
CA SER A 179 8.50 -3.30 23.41
C SER A 179 7.27 -3.63 24.26
N GLY A 180 7.45 -3.97 25.53
CA GLY A 180 6.35 -4.24 26.45
C GLY A 180 5.46 -3.01 26.66
N ALA A 181 6.04 -1.81 26.79
CA ALA A 181 5.29 -0.56 26.89
C ALA A 181 4.56 -0.23 25.57
N VAL A 182 5.21 -0.44 24.43
CA VAL A 182 4.57 -0.26 23.10
C VAL A 182 3.41 -1.22 22.94
N LYS A 183 3.62 -2.52 23.23
CA LYS A 183 2.58 -3.54 23.18
C LYS A 183 1.39 -3.23 24.10
N GLN A 184 1.66 -2.70 25.29
CA GLN A 184 0.61 -2.29 26.22
C GLN A 184 -0.22 -1.11 25.68
N VAL A 185 0.42 -0.14 25.03
CA VAL A 185 -0.26 1.03 24.45
C VAL A 185 -1.08 0.62 23.24
N LEU A 186 -0.55 -0.22 22.36
CA LEU A 186 -1.24 -0.72 21.16
C LEU A 186 -2.34 -1.73 21.50
N GLY A 187 -2.27 -2.38 22.67
CA GLY A 187 -3.16 -3.48 23.05
C GLY A 187 -2.77 -4.83 22.45
N GLY A 188 -1.59 -4.93 21.85
CA GLY A 188 -1.06 -6.13 21.20
C GLY A 188 0.18 -5.86 20.38
N ASP A 189 0.64 -6.86 19.67
CA ASP A 189 1.70 -6.79 18.67
C ASP A 189 1.24 -7.29 17.29
N ASP A 190 -0.01 -7.72 17.18
CA ASP A 190 -0.62 -8.16 15.93
C ASP A 190 -2.05 -7.63 15.78
N ALA A 191 -2.57 -7.68 14.56
CA ALA A 191 -3.95 -7.33 14.26
C ALA A 191 -4.51 -8.19 13.11
N HIS A 192 -5.81 -8.48 13.22
CA HIS A 192 -6.57 -9.18 12.20
C HIS A 192 -7.63 -8.24 11.62
N MET A 193 -7.54 -7.92 10.35
CA MET A 193 -8.38 -6.94 9.69
C MET A 193 -9.21 -7.54 8.56
N PHE A 194 -10.47 -7.16 8.51
CA PHE A 194 -11.32 -7.28 7.32
C PHE A 194 -11.35 -5.97 6.56
N SER A 195 -11.27 -6.05 5.23
CA SER A 195 -11.34 -4.86 4.38
C SER A 195 -12.11 -5.11 3.09
N VAL A 196 -12.60 -4.02 2.54
CA VAL A 196 -13.17 -3.96 1.20
C VAL A 196 -12.38 -2.98 0.36
N ASN A 197 -12.25 -3.25 -0.93
CA ASN A 197 -11.57 -2.37 -1.85
C ASN A 197 -12.35 -2.31 -3.16
N LEU A 198 -12.40 -1.15 -3.77
CA LEU A 198 -12.89 -0.93 -5.11
C LEU A 198 -11.79 -0.28 -5.95
N TYR A 199 -11.27 -1.03 -6.90
CA TYR A 199 -10.41 -0.49 -7.94
C TYR A 199 -11.24 -0.26 -9.20
N GLY A 200 -11.05 0.89 -9.85
CA GLY A 200 -11.73 1.24 -11.08
C GLY A 200 -10.79 1.83 -12.12
N LEU A 201 -11.01 1.45 -13.36
CA LEU A 201 -10.28 1.95 -14.52
C LEU A 201 -11.27 2.52 -15.53
N GLN A 202 -11.09 3.78 -15.90
CA GLN A 202 -11.81 4.45 -16.96
C GLN A 202 -10.85 4.86 -18.07
N PRO A 203 -10.76 4.11 -19.18
CA PRO A 203 -10.15 4.60 -20.41
C PRO A 203 -11.06 5.66 -21.03
N TRP A 204 -10.55 6.86 -21.27
CA TRP A 204 -11.27 7.92 -21.97
C TRP A 204 -11.13 7.77 -23.48
N ASN A 205 -9.92 7.47 -23.91
CA ASN A 205 -9.55 7.18 -25.30
C ASN A 205 -8.27 6.31 -25.33
N GLU A 206 -7.62 6.16 -26.46
CA GLU A 206 -6.40 5.35 -26.62
C GLU A 206 -5.20 5.92 -25.84
N THR A 207 -5.23 7.21 -25.50
CA THR A 207 -4.13 7.93 -24.85
C THR A 207 -4.37 8.20 -23.38
N PHE A 208 -5.59 8.61 -22.99
CA PHE A 208 -5.90 9.08 -21.63
C PHE A 208 -6.74 8.08 -20.86
N TYR A 209 -6.40 7.89 -19.60
CA TYR A 209 -7.15 7.04 -18.68
C TYR A 209 -7.11 7.57 -17.26
N THR A 210 -8.09 7.19 -16.46
CA THR A 210 -8.17 7.46 -15.03
C THR A 210 -8.26 6.14 -14.28
N VAL A 211 -7.49 6.02 -13.21
CA VAL A 211 -7.64 4.96 -12.20
C VAL A 211 -8.13 5.59 -10.92
N PHE A 212 -9.07 4.94 -10.26
CA PHE A 212 -9.45 5.28 -8.89
C PHE A 212 -9.44 4.03 -8.02
N GLN A 213 -9.14 4.22 -6.76
CA GLN A 213 -9.20 3.16 -5.77
C GLN A 213 -9.74 3.72 -4.46
N ALA A 214 -10.61 2.95 -3.82
CA ALA A 214 -11.11 3.22 -2.50
C ALA A 214 -11.01 1.95 -1.65
N PHE A 215 -10.31 2.05 -0.55
CA PHE A 215 -10.10 0.97 0.40
C PHE A 215 -10.64 1.39 1.77
N GLY A 216 -11.28 0.47 2.47
CA GLY A 216 -11.68 0.66 3.86
C GLY A 216 -11.56 -0.66 4.63
N GLY A 217 -10.95 -0.62 5.81
CA GLY A 217 -10.75 -1.78 6.65
C GLY A 217 -10.86 -1.47 8.13
N SER A 218 -11.23 -2.49 8.91
CA SER A 218 -11.28 -2.44 10.37
C SER A 218 -10.83 -3.78 10.94
N THR A 219 -10.13 -3.73 12.05
CA THR A 219 -9.69 -4.93 12.78
C THR A 219 -10.83 -5.51 13.61
N TYR A 220 -10.80 -6.81 13.77
CA TYR A 220 -11.73 -7.56 14.63
C TYR A 220 -11.02 -8.37 15.72
N GLY A 221 -9.69 -8.32 15.76
CA GLY A 221 -8.85 -8.99 16.75
C GLY A 221 -7.45 -8.38 16.78
N GLY A 222 -6.78 -8.47 17.93
CA GLY A 222 -5.48 -7.84 18.16
C GLY A 222 -5.60 -6.33 18.37
N VAL A 223 -4.63 -5.58 17.84
CA VAL A 223 -4.61 -4.10 17.89
C VAL A 223 -5.84 -3.55 17.19
N GLU A 224 -6.61 -2.70 17.87
CA GLU A 224 -7.80 -2.09 17.31
C GLU A 224 -7.44 -0.95 16.36
N MET A 225 -7.73 -1.14 15.06
CA MET A 225 -7.33 -0.21 14.01
C MET A 225 -8.41 -0.05 12.95
N GLU A 226 -8.60 1.18 12.47
CA GLU A 226 -9.37 1.52 11.29
C GLU A 226 -8.47 2.14 10.23
N MET A 227 -8.73 1.83 8.96
CA MET A 227 -7.94 2.30 7.83
C MET A 227 -8.81 2.69 6.65
N VAL A 228 -8.52 3.85 6.06
CA VAL A 228 -9.10 4.31 4.79
C VAL A 228 -7.98 4.76 3.87
N ASP A 229 -8.04 4.32 2.62
CA ASP A 229 -7.10 4.73 1.58
C ASP A 229 -7.85 5.07 0.28
N LEU A 230 -7.57 6.23 -0.27
CA LEU A 230 -8.15 6.72 -1.51
C LEU A 230 -7.04 7.07 -2.49
N VAL A 231 -7.20 6.66 -3.74
CA VAL A 231 -6.26 6.98 -4.81
C VAL A 231 -7.02 7.47 -6.04
N LEU A 232 -6.52 8.51 -6.63
CA LEU A 232 -6.91 8.98 -7.95
C LEU A 232 -5.67 9.17 -8.81
N LEU A 233 -5.61 8.47 -9.94
CA LEU A 233 -4.50 8.56 -10.88
C LEU A 233 -5.04 8.98 -12.25
N GLN A 234 -4.42 9.99 -12.84
CA GLN A 234 -4.62 10.37 -14.23
C GLN A 234 -3.38 10.03 -15.04
N GLY A 235 -3.53 9.16 -16.03
CA GLY A 235 -2.43 8.68 -16.86
C GLY A 235 -2.57 9.05 -18.32
N THR A 236 -1.40 9.09 -18.98
CA THR A 236 -1.29 9.16 -20.46
C THR A 236 -0.50 7.96 -20.95
N ARG A 237 -0.87 7.48 -22.12
CA ARG A 237 -0.31 6.29 -22.76
C ARG A 237 0.23 6.64 -24.14
N THR A 238 1.44 6.16 -24.44
CA THR A 238 2.06 6.33 -25.76
C THR A 238 2.71 5.01 -26.20
N LYS A 239 2.45 4.58 -27.42
CA LYS A 239 3.13 3.44 -28.04
C LYS A 239 4.33 3.89 -28.85
N ILE A 240 5.46 3.18 -28.69
CA ILE A 240 6.68 3.36 -29.52
C ILE A 240 7.14 1.96 -29.93
N GLY A 241 6.85 1.57 -31.16
CA GLY A 241 7.02 0.18 -31.61
C GLY A 241 6.09 -0.76 -30.82
N ASP A 242 6.65 -1.82 -30.24
CA ASP A 242 5.92 -2.78 -29.41
C ASP A 242 5.86 -2.36 -27.93
N ALA A 243 6.64 -1.34 -27.54
CA ALA A 243 6.67 -0.86 -26.16
C ALA A 243 5.57 0.17 -25.89
N VAL A 244 4.99 0.10 -24.71
CA VAL A 244 4.03 1.07 -24.19
C VAL A 244 4.66 1.86 -23.05
N PHE A 245 4.54 3.18 -23.13
CA PHE A 245 5.01 4.11 -22.12
C PHE A 245 3.84 4.85 -21.51
N ASN A 246 3.80 4.92 -20.20
CA ASN A 246 2.82 5.67 -19.45
C ASN A 246 3.49 6.73 -18.58
N ILE A 247 2.90 7.92 -18.54
CA ILE A 247 3.21 8.96 -17.59
C ILE A 247 1.93 9.23 -16.81
N TYR A 248 2.02 9.31 -15.49
CA TYR A 248 0.86 9.53 -14.66
C TYR A 248 1.12 10.49 -13.50
N LEU A 249 0.05 11.16 -13.11
CA LEU A 249 -0.06 11.93 -11.87
C LEU A 249 -1.01 11.18 -10.94
N GLU A 250 -0.59 10.97 -9.70
CA GLU A 250 -1.36 10.25 -8.68
C GLU A 250 -1.54 11.14 -7.45
N GLY A 251 -2.77 11.26 -7.00
CA GLY A 251 -3.12 11.78 -5.68
C GLY A 251 -3.54 10.64 -4.77
N LYS A 252 -2.98 10.58 -3.58
CA LYS A 252 -3.26 9.57 -2.57
C LYS A 252 -3.63 10.20 -1.24
N TYR A 253 -4.69 9.70 -0.61
CA TYR A 253 -5.08 10.05 0.75
C TYR A 253 -5.16 8.79 1.60
N THR A 254 -4.53 8.83 2.76
CA THR A 254 -4.46 7.76 3.73
C THR A 254 -4.89 8.27 5.10
N ASN A 255 -5.75 7.53 5.78
CA ASN A 255 -6.12 7.78 7.16
C ASN A 255 -6.10 6.46 7.95
N ILE A 256 -5.24 6.40 8.97
CA ILE A 256 -5.16 5.26 9.88
C ILE A 256 -5.47 5.77 11.28
N LYS A 257 -6.36 5.07 11.98
CA LYS A 257 -6.65 5.28 13.40
C LYS A 257 -6.35 4.00 14.14
N ILE A 258 -5.56 4.10 15.19
CA ILE A 258 -5.32 3.02 16.14
C ILE A 258 -6.00 3.44 17.44
N ASN A 259 -6.95 2.63 17.92
CA ASN A 259 -7.66 2.90 19.14
C ASN A 259 -6.78 2.55 20.35
N GLU A 260 -6.70 3.47 21.28
CA GLU A 260 -5.86 3.36 22.48
C GLU A 260 -6.59 2.60 23.57
N LEU A 261 -6.04 1.47 24.00
CA LEU A 261 -6.57 0.76 25.17
C LEU A 261 -6.08 1.37 26.50
N ASN A 262 -4.86 1.93 26.52
CA ASN A 262 -4.26 2.51 27.72
C ASN A 262 -3.36 3.70 27.38
N ASN A 263 -3.94 4.85 27.06
CA ASN A 263 -3.14 6.05 26.79
C ASN A 263 -2.76 6.78 28.11
N PRO A 264 -1.52 6.64 28.60
CA PRO A 264 -1.07 7.35 29.81
C PRO A 264 -0.87 8.87 29.58
N ILE A 265 -0.90 9.34 28.33
CA ILE A 265 -0.56 10.74 27.95
C ILE A 265 -1.81 11.54 27.57
N GLY A 266 -2.97 10.90 27.42
CA GLY A 266 -4.27 11.57 27.26
C GLY A 266 -4.51 12.28 25.93
N SER A 267 -3.67 12.07 24.91
CA SER A 267 -3.81 12.67 23.57
C SER A 267 -4.28 11.65 22.55
N LYS A 268 -5.53 11.79 22.10
CA LYS A 268 -6.11 10.95 21.04
C LYS A 268 -5.41 11.10 19.68
N ASP A 269 -4.65 12.17 19.48
CA ASP A 269 -3.99 12.49 18.22
C ASP A 269 -2.68 11.71 17.99
N TYR A 270 -2.17 11.04 19.00
CA TYR A 270 -0.85 10.40 18.96
C TYR A 270 -0.80 9.13 18.10
N LEU A 271 -1.93 8.43 17.93
CA LEU A 271 -2.04 7.19 17.14
C LEU A 271 -2.93 7.35 15.89
N ARG A 272 -3.15 8.57 15.46
CA ARG A 272 -3.83 8.87 14.21
C ARG A 272 -2.82 9.32 13.16
N GLY A 273 -2.77 8.59 12.05
CA GLY A 273 -2.04 9.00 10.87
C GLY A 273 -2.97 9.44 9.76
N GLU A 274 -2.76 10.66 9.30
CA GLU A 274 -3.45 11.22 8.15
C GLU A 274 -2.39 11.77 7.20
N GLU A 275 -2.39 11.30 5.95
CA GLU A 275 -1.42 11.68 4.96
C GLU A 275 -2.08 11.89 3.61
N ALA A 276 -1.74 13.00 2.94
CA ALA A 276 -2.05 13.23 1.55
C ALA A 276 -0.74 13.37 0.77
N LYS A 277 -0.60 12.66 -0.33
CA LYS A 277 0.58 12.67 -1.20
C LYS A 277 0.19 12.90 -2.64
N VAL A 278 1.07 13.57 -3.36
CA VAL A 278 1.00 13.67 -4.81
C VAL A 278 2.28 13.09 -5.40
N SER A 279 2.15 12.22 -6.38
CA SER A 279 3.30 11.62 -7.05
C SER A 279 3.17 11.70 -8.57
N ILE A 280 4.31 11.78 -9.23
CA ILE A 280 4.46 11.64 -10.66
C ILE A 280 5.23 10.36 -10.96
N GLY A 281 4.75 9.59 -11.93
CA GLY A 281 5.40 8.34 -12.28
C GLY A 281 5.47 8.12 -13.77
N PHE A 282 6.39 7.25 -14.11
CA PHE A 282 6.64 6.76 -15.46
C PHE A 282 6.75 5.25 -15.41
N ASP A 283 6.03 4.56 -16.26
CA ASP A 283 6.19 3.13 -16.46
C ASP A 283 6.30 2.77 -17.95
N TRP A 284 6.95 1.65 -18.23
CA TRP A 284 7.08 1.10 -19.57
C TRP A 284 6.82 -0.40 -19.57
N ARG A 285 6.38 -0.89 -20.73
CA ARG A 285 6.02 -2.30 -20.94
C ARG A 285 6.55 -2.80 -22.26
N PHE A 286 6.81 -4.10 -22.29
CA PHE A 286 7.34 -4.81 -23.43
C PHE A 286 6.89 -6.27 -23.44
#